data_4b05b5c7cc2f33bf7ae6a0807b56e30a
#
_entry.id   4b05b5c7cc2f33bf7ae6a0807b56e30a
#
_cell.length_a   1.000
_cell.length_b   1.000
_cell.length_c   1.000
_cell.angle_alpha   90.00
_cell.angle_beta   90.00
_cell.angle_gamma   90.00
#
_symmetry.space_group_name_H-M   'P 1'
#
loop_
_entity.id
_entity.type
_entity.pdbx_description
1 polymer ?
#
loop_
_entity_poly.entity_id
_entity_poly.type
_entity_poly.pdbx_seq_one_letter_code
_entity_poly.pdbx_strand_id
1 'polypeptide(L)'
;MSTTCPIRKEEDLQRFKNYYLERGNMRNYLLIVVGLNTALRIGDVLKLKWEDVYDEHWGRFRRHLHVVEQKTGKQNYIALNDCIISTLEQCYHGQKGEEYLFCTNRHVNRPISRSQAWRIIRKAAEETGQD
;
A
#
# COMPACT_ATOMS: atom_id res chain seq x y z
N MET A 1 28.30 7.30 16.44
CA MET A 1 27.65 7.33 16.32
C MET A 1 26.77 7.34 16.09
N SER A 2 26.61 7.43 16.33
CA SER A 2 25.80 7.30 16.13
C SER A 2 25.25 7.64 15.58
N THR A 3 25.72 7.56 15.51
CA THR A 3 25.34 7.93 14.57
C THR A 3 24.02 8.22 14.09
N THR A 4 23.28 7.52 13.86
CA THR A 4 21.99 7.93 13.43
C THR A 4 21.06 8.07 14.61
N CYS A 5 20.55 9.25 14.80
CA CYS A 5 19.54 9.51 15.81
C CYS A 5 18.25 8.79 15.40
N PRO A 6 17.65 7.91 16.24
CA PRO A 6 16.42 7.23 15.89
C PRO A 6 15.27 8.19 15.56
N ILE A 7 15.19 9.32 16.24
CA ILE A 7 14.18 10.35 15.97
C ILE A 7 14.30 10.86 14.56
N ARG A 8 15.53 11.09 14.12
CA ARG A 8 15.79 11.57 12.77
C ARG A 8 15.32 10.58 11.72
N LYS A 9 15.58 9.28 11.96
CA LYS A 9 15.10 8.24 11.03
C LYS A 9 13.59 8.20 10.97
N GLU A 10 12.92 8.37 12.09
CA GLU A 10 11.47 8.39 12.14
C GLU A 10 10.91 9.58 11.38
N GLU A 11 11.54 10.75 11.51
CA GLU A 11 11.13 11.94 10.78
C GLU A 11 11.29 11.74 9.28
N ASP A 12 12.40 11.16 8.85
CA ASP A 12 12.66 10.88 7.46
C ASP A 12 11.63 9.91 6.90
N LEU A 13 11.33 8.86 7.67
CA LEU A 13 10.33 7.87 7.27
C LEU A 13 8.95 8.49 7.15
N GLN A 14 8.58 9.37 8.10
CA GLN A 14 7.30 10.05 8.05
C GLN A 14 7.18 10.97 6.84
N ARG A 15 8.24 11.69 6.49
CA ARG A 15 8.23 12.53 5.31
C ARG A 15 8.03 11.72 4.03
N PHE A 16 8.76 10.62 3.92
CA PHE A 16 8.61 9.70 2.80
C PHE A 16 7.18 9.15 2.73
N LYS A 17 6.70 8.64 3.84
CA LYS A 17 5.36 8.05 3.94
C LYS A 17 4.27 9.05 3.59
N ASN A 18 4.40 10.30 4.04
CA ASN A 18 3.35 11.30 3.88
C ASN A 18 3.46 12.09 2.58
N TYR A 19 4.43 11.82 1.75
CA TYR A 19 4.65 12.58 0.52
C TYR A 19 3.39 12.67 -0.33
N TYR A 20 2.75 11.53 -0.60
CA TYR A 20 1.54 11.50 -1.41
C TYR A 20 0.30 11.91 -0.65
N LEU A 21 0.27 11.68 0.66
CA LEU A 21 -0.85 12.12 1.50
C LEU A 21 -0.99 13.63 1.42
N GLU A 22 0.11 14.35 1.54
CA GLU A 22 0.13 15.82 1.47
C GLU A 22 -0.29 16.33 0.11
N ARG A 23 -0.13 15.54 -0.93
CA ARG A 23 -0.51 15.91 -2.30
C ARG A 23 -1.88 15.38 -2.70
N GLY A 24 -2.60 14.77 -1.77
CA GLY A 24 -3.95 14.28 -2.02
C GLY A 24 -4.03 13.06 -2.91
N ASN A 25 -2.91 12.37 -3.12
CA ASN A 25 -2.91 11.15 -3.94
C ASN A 25 -3.00 9.93 -3.04
N MET A 26 -4.24 9.56 -2.71
CA MET A 26 -4.48 8.49 -1.75
C MET A 26 -4.09 7.10 -2.27
N ARG A 27 -4.21 6.86 -3.58
CA ARG A 27 -3.78 5.57 -4.14
C ARG A 27 -2.29 5.36 -3.90
N ASN A 28 -1.49 6.37 -4.19
CA ASN A 28 -0.04 6.25 -4.03
C ASN A 28 0.34 6.23 -2.55
N TYR A 29 -0.38 6.96 -1.72
CA TYR A 29 -0.17 6.90 -0.28
C TYR A 29 -0.44 5.48 0.25
N LEU A 30 -1.54 4.87 -0.17
CA LEU A 30 -1.88 3.50 0.21
C LEU A 30 -0.79 2.52 -0.24
N LEU A 31 -0.24 2.71 -1.44
CA LEU A 31 0.82 1.85 -1.95
C LEU A 31 2.03 1.86 -0.99
N ILE A 32 2.43 3.04 -0.54
CA ILE A 32 3.56 3.17 0.37
C ILE A 32 3.22 2.57 1.74
N VAL A 33 2.02 2.83 2.26
CA VAL A 33 1.60 2.30 3.56
C VAL A 33 1.61 0.77 3.55
N VAL A 34 1.03 0.16 2.51
CA VAL A 34 1.02 -1.30 2.41
C VAL A 34 2.44 -1.84 2.27
N GLY A 35 3.25 -1.20 1.45
CA GLY A 35 4.63 -1.62 1.25
C GLY A 35 5.47 -1.56 2.52
N LEU A 36 5.26 -0.54 3.36
CA LEU A 36 6.01 -0.39 4.60
C LEU A 36 5.53 -1.33 5.70
N ASN A 37 4.27 -1.74 5.65
CA ASN A 37 3.65 -2.51 6.74
C ASN A 37 3.46 -3.99 6.43
N THR A 38 3.86 -4.44 5.26
CA THR A 38 3.84 -5.85 4.89
C THR A 38 5.19 -6.21 4.30
N ALA A 39 5.51 -7.48 4.31
CA ALA A 39 6.73 -7.96 3.69
C ALA A 39 6.47 -8.50 2.28
N LEU A 40 5.38 -8.06 1.66
CA LEU A 40 5.01 -8.56 0.34
C LEU A 40 5.89 -7.98 -0.76
N ARG A 41 6.10 -8.79 -1.79
CA ARG A 41 6.76 -8.31 -3.00
C ARG A 41 5.82 -7.38 -3.76
N ILE A 42 6.41 -6.44 -4.48
CA ILE A 42 5.60 -5.45 -5.20
C ILE A 42 4.58 -6.10 -6.14
N GLY A 43 4.97 -7.18 -6.82
CA GLY A 43 4.06 -7.89 -7.70
C GLY A 43 2.83 -8.44 -7.00
N ASP A 44 3.01 -8.91 -5.78
CA ASP A 44 1.89 -9.43 -4.98
C ASP A 44 1.01 -8.30 -4.44
N VAL A 45 1.63 -7.18 -4.05
CA VAL A 45 0.90 -5.99 -3.61
C VAL A 45 -0.02 -5.49 -4.72
N LEU A 46 0.46 -5.45 -5.95
CA LEU A 46 -0.30 -4.91 -7.07
C LEU A 46 -1.46 -5.78 -7.50
N LYS A 47 -1.51 -7.02 -7.06
CA LYS A 47 -2.62 -7.93 -7.36
C LYS A 47 -3.77 -7.82 -6.37
N LEU A 48 -3.59 -7.07 -5.30
CA LEU A 48 -4.62 -6.95 -4.28
C LEU A 48 -5.87 -6.27 -4.82
N LYS A 49 -7.01 -6.84 -4.47
CA LYS A 49 -8.32 -6.32 -4.83
C LYS A 49 -9.05 -5.93 -3.55
N TRP A 50 -10.10 -5.12 -3.70
CA TRP A 50 -10.88 -4.70 -2.54
C TRP A 50 -11.48 -5.87 -1.77
N GLU A 51 -11.88 -6.96 -2.45
CA GLU A 51 -12.39 -8.14 -1.77
C GLU A 51 -11.36 -8.81 -0.86
N ASP A 52 -10.07 -8.58 -1.11
CA ASP A 52 -9.00 -9.12 -0.27
C ASP A 52 -8.90 -8.40 1.07
N VAL A 53 -9.37 -7.17 1.14
CA VAL A 53 -9.23 -6.34 2.34
C VAL A 53 -10.58 -5.95 2.96
N TYR A 54 -11.66 -6.04 2.20
CA TYR A 54 -13.00 -5.65 2.65
C TYR A 54 -13.99 -6.77 2.47
N ASP A 55 -14.72 -7.09 3.53
CA ASP A 55 -15.74 -8.14 3.51
C ASP A 55 -17.11 -7.49 3.30
N GLU A 56 -17.62 -7.58 2.07
CA GLU A 56 -18.92 -6.98 1.72
C GLU A 56 -20.08 -7.63 2.49
N HIS A 57 -19.96 -8.92 2.76
CA HIS A 57 -21.01 -9.66 3.47
C HIS A 57 -21.22 -9.09 4.88
N TRP A 58 -20.12 -8.84 5.58
CA TRP A 58 -20.17 -8.32 6.94
C TRP A 58 -20.03 -6.80 7.03
N GLY A 59 -19.74 -6.13 5.90
CA GLY A 59 -19.62 -4.69 5.85
C GLY A 59 -18.47 -4.13 6.66
N ARG A 60 -17.33 -4.81 6.66
CA ARG A 60 -16.17 -4.39 7.45
C ARG A 60 -14.87 -4.81 6.80
N PHE A 61 -13.81 -4.12 7.18
CA PHE A 61 -12.48 -4.49 6.71
C PHE A 61 -12.00 -5.77 7.38
N ARG A 62 -11.24 -6.57 6.63
CA ARG A 62 -10.72 -7.83 7.15
C ARG A 62 -9.57 -7.54 8.09
N ARG A 63 -9.33 -8.45 9.02
CA ARG A 63 -8.22 -8.34 9.97
C ARG A 63 -6.94 -8.95 9.43
N HIS A 64 -7.07 -9.84 8.46
CA HIS A 64 -5.94 -10.57 7.89
C HIS A 64 -6.08 -10.63 6.39
N LEU A 65 -4.93 -10.56 5.74
CA LEU A 65 -4.81 -10.68 4.30
C LEU A 65 -4.24 -12.06 3.99
N HIS A 66 -4.89 -12.80 3.09
CA HIS A 66 -4.39 -14.08 2.64
C HIS A 66 -3.81 -13.91 1.24
N VAL A 67 -2.52 -14.14 1.09
CA VAL A 67 -1.82 -13.98 -0.18
C VAL A 67 -1.09 -15.26 -0.54
N VAL A 68 -1.26 -15.70 -1.78
CA VAL A 68 -0.47 -16.79 -2.34
C VAL A 68 0.61 -16.15 -3.20
N GLU A 69 1.87 -16.33 -2.81
CA GLU A 69 2.99 -15.75 -3.55
C GLU A 69 3.07 -16.35 -4.94
N GLN A 70 3.08 -15.49 -5.93
CA GLN A 70 3.10 -15.95 -7.33
C GLN A 70 4.37 -16.70 -7.65
N LYS A 71 5.49 -16.26 -7.12
CA LYS A 71 6.80 -16.82 -7.44
C LYS A 71 7.01 -18.21 -6.84
N THR A 72 6.54 -18.45 -5.63
CA THR A 72 6.84 -19.66 -4.86
C THR A 72 5.62 -20.53 -4.57
N GLY A 73 4.42 -20.00 -4.74
CA GLY A 73 3.19 -20.66 -4.32
C GLY A 73 2.98 -20.68 -2.81
N LYS A 74 3.86 -20.05 -2.07
CA LYS A 74 3.77 -20.03 -0.62
C LYS A 74 2.59 -19.19 -0.18
N GLN A 75 1.84 -19.68 0.83
CA GLN A 75 0.70 -18.97 1.38
C GLN A 75 1.13 -18.15 2.58
N ASN A 76 0.74 -16.88 2.58
CA ASN A 76 1.03 -15.96 3.66
C ASN A 76 -0.27 -15.40 4.23
N TYR A 77 -0.33 -15.31 5.56
CA TYR A 77 -1.41 -14.65 6.27
C TYR A 77 -0.79 -13.45 6.97
N ILE A 78 -1.22 -12.26 6.59
CA ILE A 78 -0.62 -11.02 7.03
C ILE A 78 -1.66 -10.22 7.79
N ALA A 79 -1.33 -9.80 9.00
CA ALA A 79 -2.23 -8.96 9.79
C ALA A 79 -2.34 -7.58 9.12
N LEU A 80 -3.58 -7.10 8.99
CA LEU A 80 -3.83 -5.74 8.55
C LEU A 80 -3.85 -4.87 9.78
N ASN A 81 -2.74 -4.19 10.03
CA ASN A 81 -2.61 -3.37 11.23
C ASN A 81 -3.46 -2.10 11.13
N ASP A 82 -3.53 -1.36 12.24
CA ASP A 82 -4.37 -0.17 12.32
C ASP A 82 -3.99 0.88 11.27
N CYS A 83 -2.72 1.01 10.97
CA CYS A 83 -2.25 1.96 9.96
C CYS A 83 -2.80 1.62 8.58
N ILE A 84 -2.75 0.35 8.20
CA ILE A 84 -3.28 -0.10 6.92
C ILE A 84 -4.79 0.09 6.88
N ILE A 85 -5.49 -0.36 7.92
CA ILE A 85 -6.96 -0.28 7.96
C ILE A 85 -7.42 1.17 7.92
N SER A 86 -6.79 2.06 8.69
CA SER A 86 -7.13 3.47 8.69
C SER A 86 -6.96 4.08 7.29
N THR A 87 -5.90 3.71 6.59
CA THR A 87 -5.66 4.21 5.24
C THR A 87 -6.69 3.65 4.25
N LEU A 88 -7.01 2.36 4.38
CA LEU A 88 -8.04 1.74 3.55
C LEU A 88 -9.39 2.41 3.74
N GLU A 89 -9.73 2.75 4.98
CA GLU A 89 -10.98 3.47 5.28
C GLU A 89 -11.04 4.80 4.55
N GLN A 90 -9.92 5.50 4.49
CA GLN A 90 -9.86 6.78 3.78
C GLN A 90 -9.96 6.62 2.27
N CYS A 91 -9.54 5.49 1.74
CA CYS A 91 -9.56 5.22 0.30
C CYS A 91 -10.87 4.58 -0.18
N TYR A 92 -11.60 3.96 0.73
CA TYR A 92 -12.79 3.22 0.36
C TYR A 92 -14.00 4.14 0.18
N HIS A 93 -14.68 3.99 -0.95
CA HIS A 93 -15.90 4.74 -1.24
C HIS A 93 -16.89 3.89 -2.03
N GLY A 94 -16.94 2.58 -1.72
CA GLY A 94 -17.89 1.67 -2.34
C GLY A 94 -17.38 0.94 -3.55
N GLN A 95 -16.05 0.84 -3.71
CA GLN A 95 -15.47 0.07 -4.81
C GLN A 95 -15.94 -1.38 -4.74
N LYS A 96 -16.13 -1.99 -5.90
CA LYS A 96 -16.52 -3.39 -5.98
C LYS A 96 -15.35 -4.29 -5.58
N GLY A 97 -15.67 -5.48 -5.04
CA GLY A 97 -14.65 -6.40 -4.59
C GLY A 97 -13.64 -6.80 -5.65
N GLU A 98 -14.06 -6.87 -6.90
CA GLU A 98 -13.19 -7.25 -8.02
C GLU A 98 -12.24 -6.13 -8.47
N GLU A 99 -12.44 -4.90 -8.00
CA GLU A 99 -11.58 -3.79 -8.37
C GLU A 99 -10.24 -3.86 -7.64
N TYR A 100 -9.17 -3.55 -8.36
CA TYR A 100 -7.82 -3.53 -7.78
C TYR A 100 -7.65 -2.32 -6.87
N LEU A 101 -6.90 -2.50 -5.79
CA LEU A 101 -6.55 -1.40 -4.89
C LEU A 101 -5.76 -0.33 -5.63
N PHE A 102 -4.84 -0.76 -6.47
CA PHE A 102 -3.92 0.13 -7.17
C PHE A 102 -4.23 0.16 -8.66
N CYS A 103 -5.39 0.73 -8.98
CA CYS A 103 -5.85 0.85 -10.36
C CYS A 103 -5.10 1.93 -11.13
N THR A 104 -4.99 1.74 -12.45
CA THR A 104 -4.40 2.76 -13.32
C THR A 104 -5.31 3.97 -13.43
N ASN A 105 -6.62 3.73 -13.59
CA ASN A 105 -7.62 4.81 -13.61
C ASN A 105 -8.98 4.22 -13.28
N ARG A 106 -9.97 5.11 -13.06
CA ARG A 106 -11.29 4.68 -12.60
C ARG A 106 -12.15 4.02 -13.68
N HIS A 107 -11.75 4.08 -14.93
CA HIS A 107 -12.54 3.52 -16.03
C HIS A 107 -12.08 2.14 -16.49
N VAL A 108 -10.90 1.72 -16.06
CA VAL A 108 -10.32 0.44 -16.44
C VAL A 108 -9.85 -0.28 -15.19
N ASN A 109 -10.41 -1.46 -14.93
CA ASN A 109 -10.01 -2.25 -13.77
C ASN A 109 -8.71 -2.99 -14.07
N ARG A 110 -7.61 -2.28 -14.01
CA ARG A 110 -6.28 -2.80 -14.29
C ARG A 110 -5.29 -2.26 -13.26
N PRO A 111 -4.47 -3.12 -12.67
CA PRO A 111 -3.48 -2.63 -11.70
C PRO A 111 -2.40 -1.84 -12.40
N ILE A 112 -1.78 -0.91 -11.67
CA ILE A 112 -0.60 -0.22 -12.19
C ILE A 112 0.52 -1.23 -12.38
N SER A 113 1.44 -0.94 -13.29
CA SER A 113 2.55 -1.82 -13.57
C SER A 113 3.61 -1.74 -12.47
N ARG A 114 4.46 -2.75 -12.42
CA ARG A 114 5.59 -2.74 -11.47
C ARG A 114 6.50 -1.56 -11.71
N SER A 115 6.74 -1.24 -12.98
CA SER A 115 7.56 -0.06 -13.33
C SER A 115 6.94 1.22 -12.81
N GLN A 116 5.64 1.38 -12.95
CA GLN A 116 4.94 2.56 -12.45
C GLN A 116 5.01 2.62 -10.93
N ALA A 117 4.80 1.47 -10.25
CA ALA A 117 4.89 1.41 -8.80
C ALA A 117 6.27 1.84 -8.31
N TRP A 118 7.32 1.36 -8.96
CA TRP A 118 8.68 1.75 -8.59
C TRP A 118 8.96 3.23 -8.82
N ARG A 119 8.41 3.80 -9.90
CA ARG A 119 8.55 5.24 -10.14
C ARG A 119 7.84 6.05 -9.06
N ILE A 120 6.67 5.59 -8.62
CA ILE A 120 5.91 6.25 -7.54
C ILE A 120 6.74 6.27 -6.26
N ILE A 121 7.31 5.12 -5.89
CA ILE A 121 8.10 4.99 -4.67
C ILE A 121 9.38 5.81 -4.77
N ARG A 122 10.05 5.72 -5.91
CA ARG A 122 11.31 6.46 -6.13
C ARG A 122 11.10 7.95 -6.07
N LYS A 123 10.00 8.44 -6.65
CA LYS A 123 9.71 9.87 -6.63
C LYS A 123 9.57 10.38 -5.20
N ALA A 124 8.82 9.65 -4.37
CA ALA A 124 8.69 10.02 -2.96
C ALA A 124 10.04 10.03 -2.26
N ALA A 125 10.87 9.03 -2.53
CA ALA A 125 12.18 8.94 -1.90
C ALA A 125 13.08 10.11 -2.32
N GLU A 126 13.12 10.41 -3.61
CA GLU A 126 13.95 11.50 -4.13
C GLU A 126 13.48 12.86 -3.62
N GLU A 127 12.18 13.10 -3.64
CA GLU A 127 11.61 14.40 -3.23
C GLU A 127 11.74 14.65 -1.74
N THR A 128 11.87 13.60 -0.95
CA THR A 128 12.03 13.73 0.50
C THR A 128 13.47 13.47 0.97
N GLY A 129 14.41 13.32 0.03
CA GLY A 129 15.82 13.15 0.33
C GLY A 129 16.20 11.75 0.81
N GLN A 130 15.39 10.76 0.54
CA GLN A 130 15.66 9.37 0.89
C GLN A 130 16.22 8.65 -0.33
N ASP A 131 17.46 8.47 -0.41
CA ASP A 131 18.05 7.73 -1.53
C ASP A 131 18.24 6.26 -1.24
#